data_7490a48b16f9cf6dd857bcdd73fde002
#
_entry.id   7490a48b16f9cf6dd857bcdd73fde002
#
_cell.length_a   1.000
_cell.length_b   1.000
_cell.length_c   1.000
_cell.angle_alpha   90.00
_cell.angle_beta   90.00
_cell.angle_gamma   90.00
#
_symmetry.space_group_name_H-M   'P 1'
#
loop_
_entity.id
_entity.type
_entity.pdbx_description
1 polymer ?
#
loop_
_entity_poly.entity_id
_entity_poly.type
_entity_poly.pdbx_seq_one_letter_code
_entity_poly.pdbx_strand_id
1 'polypeptide(L)'
;MSKEAEKLGADVLSIITPSFAVASQKELYDHYVEVAKHVDTPIVLYNIPARTGNKLLPETVKKLAKDVDLIIGAKDSSGDWDNLKAYITETRELDKKFYVLSGNDSLILPALKEGGVGGIAGCSNVYPHVLSSIYNLFKEGKLEEAEAAQDSIASFRAVFKYGNPNTVVKKAVAMLGYPVGDCRRPFNYLCDAVSYTHLRAHETSAHL
;
A
#
# COMPACT_ATOMS: atom_id res chain seq x y z
N MET A 1 7.70 16.38 -11.49
CA MET A 1 7.79 14.94 -11.16
C MET A 1 6.81 14.12 -12.00
N SER A 2 5.47 14.34 -11.93
CA SER A 2 4.49 13.53 -12.70
C SER A 2 4.76 13.54 -14.20
N LYS A 3 4.95 14.70 -14.82
CA LYS A 3 5.33 14.83 -16.24
C LYS A 3 6.65 14.09 -16.58
N GLU A 4 7.59 14.03 -15.66
CA GLU A 4 8.86 13.34 -15.89
C GLU A 4 8.70 11.84 -15.83
N ALA A 5 7.90 11.33 -14.85
CA ALA A 5 7.57 9.91 -14.79
C ALA A 5 6.82 9.44 -16.05
N GLU A 6 5.88 10.24 -16.54
CA GLU A 6 5.16 9.99 -17.78
C GLU A 6 6.10 9.90 -18.99
N LYS A 7 7.03 10.87 -19.17
CA LYS A 7 8.04 10.85 -20.23
C LYS A 7 8.96 9.62 -20.16
N LEU A 8 9.20 9.11 -18.96
CA LEU A 8 10.00 7.90 -18.74
C LEU A 8 9.20 6.60 -18.94
N GLY A 9 7.93 6.69 -19.35
CA GLY A 9 7.10 5.55 -19.72
C GLY A 9 6.36 4.91 -18.54
N ALA A 10 6.02 5.67 -17.50
CA ALA A 10 5.16 5.18 -16.44
C ALA A 10 3.75 4.88 -16.97
N ASP A 11 3.23 3.67 -16.74
CA ASP A 11 1.88 3.27 -17.14
C ASP A 11 0.79 3.84 -16.21
N VAL A 12 1.15 4.10 -14.95
CA VAL A 12 0.26 4.65 -13.91
C VAL A 12 1.06 5.54 -12.96
N LEU A 13 0.48 6.66 -12.56
CA LEU A 13 1.04 7.57 -11.58
C LEU A 13 0.38 7.37 -10.21
N SER A 14 1.10 6.81 -9.25
CA SER A 14 0.63 6.76 -7.85
C SER A 14 1.02 8.05 -7.13
N ILE A 15 0.03 8.94 -6.90
CA ILE A 15 0.28 10.29 -6.39
C ILE A 15 -0.16 10.39 -4.94
N ILE A 16 0.81 10.64 -4.06
CA ILE A 16 0.62 10.83 -2.63
C ILE A 16 -0.01 12.21 -2.34
N THR A 17 -0.76 12.33 -1.26
CA THR A 17 -1.24 13.63 -0.77
C THR A 17 -0.07 14.56 -0.46
N PRO A 18 -0.22 15.90 -0.58
CA PRO A 18 0.77 16.84 -0.09
C PRO A 18 1.19 16.53 1.35
N SER A 19 2.44 16.79 1.69
CA SER A 19 2.97 16.51 3.02
C SER A 19 3.34 17.80 3.74
N PHE A 20 3.45 17.73 5.07
CA PHE A 20 3.83 18.79 5.99
C PHE A 20 2.67 19.73 6.37
N ALA A 21 2.18 20.56 5.45
CA ALA A 21 1.04 21.44 5.73
C ALA A 21 -0.29 20.65 5.65
N VAL A 22 -1.16 20.87 6.64
CA VAL A 22 -2.48 20.24 6.65
C VAL A 22 -3.39 20.97 5.68
N ALA A 23 -3.91 20.25 4.69
CA ALA A 23 -4.83 20.75 3.69
C ALA A 23 -6.26 20.33 4.00
N SER A 24 -7.21 21.19 3.67
CA SER A 24 -8.64 20.85 3.65
C SER A 24 -8.96 19.86 2.54
N GLN A 25 -10.09 19.17 2.62
CA GLN A 25 -10.53 18.25 1.55
C GLN A 25 -10.71 18.95 0.20
N LYS A 26 -11.11 20.22 0.22
CA LYS A 26 -11.21 21.04 -1.01
C LYS A 26 -9.83 21.26 -1.63
N GLU A 27 -8.83 21.61 -0.82
CA GLU A 27 -7.46 21.81 -1.32
C GLU A 27 -6.83 20.51 -1.83
N LEU A 28 -7.10 19.37 -1.17
CA LEU A 28 -6.69 18.06 -1.67
C LEU A 28 -7.36 17.73 -3.01
N TYR A 29 -8.65 18.01 -3.14
CA TYR A 29 -9.37 17.85 -4.40
C TYR A 29 -8.74 18.72 -5.51
N ASP A 30 -8.57 20.02 -5.25
CA ASP A 30 -8.00 20.97 -6.21
C ASP A 30 -6.58 20.57 -6.63
N HIS A 31 -5.77 20.05 -5.67
CA HIS A 31 -4.42 19.54 -5.94
C HIS A 31 -4.42 18.42 -6.99
N TYR A 32 -5.28 17.41 -6.83
CA TYR A 32 -5.34 16.29 -7.77
C TYR A 32 -5.92 16.70 -9.12
N VAL A 33 -6.92 17.56 -9.14
CA VAL A 33 -7.46 18.13 -10.37
C VAL A 33 -6.37 18.91 -11.13
N GLU A 34 -5.57 19.70 -10.40
CA GLU A 34 -4.48 20.46 -11.05
C GLU A 34 -3.39 19.54 -11.59
N VAL A 35 -3.01 18.48 -10.88
CA VAL A 35 -2.05 17.50 -11.39
C VAL A 35 -2.58 16.82 -12.66
N ALA A 36 -3.84 16.41 -12.65
CA ALA A 36 -4.47 15.73 -13.79
C ALA A 36 -4.51 16.57 -15.07
N LYS A 37 -4.56 17.90 -14.98
CA LYS A 37 -4.48 18.79 -16.15
C LYS A 37 -3.12 18.77 -16.87
N HIS A 38 -2.11 18.21 -16.26
CA HIS A 38 -0.74 18.30 -16.75
C HIS A 38 -0.11 16.96 -17.17
N VAL A 39 -0.87 15.88 -17.14
CA VAL A 39 -0.46 14.53 -17.52
C VAL A 39 -1.59 13.83 -18.26
N ASP A 40 -1.25 12.85 -19.08
CA ASP A 40 -2.20 11.97 -19.77
C ASP A 40 -2.19 10.54 -19.20
N THR A 41 -1.19 10.24 -18.33
CA THR A 41 -1.05 8.93 -17.66
C THR A 41 -2.08 8.77 -16.53
N PRO A 42 -2.76 7.62 -16.44
CA PRO A 42 -3.72 7.33 -15.38
C PRO A 42 -3.15 7.54 -13.97
N ILE A 43 -3.99 8.03 -13.07
CA ILE A 43 -3.62 8.39 -11.69
C ILE A 43 -4.30 7.45 -10.70
N VAL A 44 -3.53 6.94 -9.75
CA VAL A 44 -3.99 6.30 -8.52
C VAL A 44 -3.72 7.24 -7.34
N LEU A 45 -4.76 7.64 -6.63
CA LEU A 45 -4.64 8.44 -5.41
C LEU A 45 -3.92 7.63 -4.33
N TYR A 46 -2.97 8.25 -3.62
CA TYR A 46 -2.27 7.53 -2.55
C TYR A 46 -2.49 8.20 -1.20
N ASN A 47 -3.29 7.55 -0.36
CA ASN A 47 -3.58 7.98 1.01
C ASN A 47 -2.65 7.28 2.01
N ILE A 48 -1.84 8.07 2.73
CA ILE A 48 -0.97 7.59 3.82
C ILE A 48 -0.82 8.69 4.89
N PRO A 49 -1.88 9.00 5.64
CA PRO A 49 -1.93 10.15 6.54
C PRO A 49 -0.84 10.15 7.63
N ALA A 50 -0.42 8.97 8.09
CA ALA A 50 0.67 8.84 9.07
C ALA A 50 2.03 9.37 8.56
N ARG A 51 2.19 9.60 7.25
CA ARG A 51 3.42 10.11 6.63
C ARG A 51 3.28 11.52 6.10
N THR A 52 2.08 11.90 5.69
CA THR A 52 1.84 13.20 5.05
C THR A 52 1.18 14.22 5.98
N GLY A 53 0.45 13.75 7.00
CA GLY A 53 -0.44 14.60 7.83
C GLY A 53 -1.80 14.84 7.17
N ASN A 54 -2.00 14.42 5.91
CA ASN A 54 -3.22 14.64 5.15
C ASN A 54 -3.95 13.34 4.84
N LYS A 55 -5.20 13.21 5.32
CA LYS A 55 -6.08 12.08 5.05
C LYS A 55 -7.05 12.45 3.92
N LEU A 56 -7.13 11.60 2.89
CA LEU A 56 -8.21 11.67 1.90
C LEU A 56 -9.46 11.00 2.49
N LEU A 57 -10.54 11.74 2.56
CA LEU A 57 -11.84 11.19 2.98
C LEU A 57 -12.52 10.46 1.80
N PRO A 58 -13.37 9.46 2.09
CA PRO A 58 -14.07 8.69 1.05
C PRO A 58 -14.87 9.58 0.07
N GLU A 59 -15.55 10.60 0.56
CA GLU A 59 -16.31 11.53 -0.26
C GLU A 59 -15.41 12.29 -1.25
N THR A 60 -14.20 12.66 -0.82
CA THR A 60 -13.23 13.34 -1.68
C THR A 60 -12.71 12.39 -2.77
N VAL A 61 -12.43 11.13 -2.41
CA VAL A 61 -12.02 10.09 -3.38
C VAL A 61 -13.12 9.84 -4.38
N LYS A 62 -14.38 9.65 -3.92
CA LYS A 62 -15.54 9.45 -4.79
C LYS A 62 -15.74 10.63 -5.75
N LYS A 63 -15.64 11.86 -5.24
CA LYS A 63 -15.77 13.07 -6.05
C LYS A 63 -14.67 13.15 -7.11
N LEU A 64 -13.41 12.93 -6.75
CA LEU A 64 -12.29 12.89 -7.69
C LEU A 64 -12.46 11.80 -8.74
N ALA A 65 -12.87 10.60 -8.33
CA ALA A 65 -13.14 9.49 -9.22
C ALA A 65 -14.24 9.81 -10.24
N LYS A 66 -15.28 10.54 -9.83
CA LYS A 66 -16.38 10.96 -10.69
C LYS A 66 -15.99 12.06 -11.68
N ASP A 67 -15.28 13.08 -11.18
CA ASP A 67 -15.09 14.33 -11.91
C ASP A 67 -13.83 14.33 -12.81
N VAL A 68 -12.89 13.37 -12.59
CA VAL A 68 -11.60 13.32 -13.29
C VAL A 68 -11.37 11.94 -13.90
N ASP A 69 -11.46 11.82 -15.19
CA ASP A 69 -11.37 10.53 -15.91
C ASP A 69 -10.02 9.83 -15.70
N LEU A 70 -8.93 10.57 -15.62
CA LEU A 70 -7.59 10.04 -15.38
C LEU A 70 -7.41 9.42 -13.99
N ILE A 71 -8.26 9.76 -13.01
CA ILE A 71 -8.20 9.17 -11.68
C ILE A 71 -8.95 7.84 -11.69
N ILE A 72 -8.19 6.74 -11.80
CA ILE A 72 -8.72 5.39 -12.02
C ILE A 72 -8.71 4.53 -10.75
N GLY A 73 -8.14 4.99 -9.65
CA GLY A 73 -8.07 4.17 -8.45
C GLY A 73 -7.53 4.93 -7.23
N ALA A 74 -7.50 4.22 -6.11
CA ALA A 74 -6.90 4.68 -4.87
C ALA A 74 -6.15 3.55 -4.17
N LYS A 75 -4.99 3.89 -3.58
CA LYS A 75 -4.26 3.05 -2.64
C LYS A 75 -4.40 3.64 -1.25
N ASP A 76 -4.88 2.84 -0.30
CA ASP A 76 -4.99 3.26 1.09
C ASP A 76 -3.99 2.55 2.00
N SER A 77 -3.08 3.33 2.58
CA SER A 77 -2.09 2.90 3.57
C SER A 77 -2.37 3.50 4.95
N SER A 78 -3.59 3.96 5.23
CA SER A 78 -3.96 4.50 6.54
C SER A 78 -3.92 3.45 7.65
N GLY A 79 -4.16 2.18 7.32
CA GLY A 79 -4.39 1.11 8.29
C GLY A 79 -5.79 1.13 8.89
N ASP A 80 -6.63 2.06 8.47
CA ASP A 80 -8.02 2.23 8.88
C ASP A 80 -8.92 1.41 7.94
N TRP A 81 -9.47 0.30 8.45
CA TRP A 81 -10.32 -0.58 7.67
C TRP A 81 -11.59 0.12 7.16
N ASP A 82 -12.20 0.95 8.00
CA ASP A 82 -13.44 1.62 7.62
C ASP A 82 -13.21 2.61 6.48
N ASN A 83 -12.07 3.31 6.49
CA ASN A 83 -11.68 4.20 5.39
C ASN A 83 -11.42 3.43 4.07
N LEU A 84 -10.67 2.34 4.13
CA LEU A 84 -10.39 1.49 2.96
C LEU A 84 -11.68 0.88 2.41
N LYS A 85 -12.54 0.35 3.28
CA LYS A 85 -13.84 -0.21 2.92
C LYS A 85 -14.74 0.85 2.28
N ALA A 86 -14.80 2.06 2.86
CA ALA A 86 -15.58 3.14 2.29
C ALA A 86 -15.10 3.55 0.88
N TYR A 87 -13.79 3.55 0.61
CA TYR A 87 -13.30 3.76 -0.77
C TYR A 87 -13.88 2.73 -1.74
N ILE A 88 -13.91 1.45 -1.35
CA ILE A 88 -14.44 0.37 -2.18
C ILE A 88 -15.95 0.54 -2.39
N THR A 89 -16.71 0.71 -1.30
CA THR A 89 -18.17 0.72 -1.36
C THR A 89 -18.72 1.96 -2.02
N GLU A 90 -18.17 3.14 -1.74
CA GLU A 90 -18.65 4.40 -2.31
C GLU A 90 -18.30 4.61 -3.78
N THR A 91 -17.23 3.95 -4.26
CA THR A 91 -16.85 4.04 -5.68
C THR A 91 -17.41 2.89 -6.53
N ARG A 92 -18.06 1.89 -5.91
CA ARG A 92 -18.62 0.71 -6.60
C ARG A 92 -19.70 1.07 -7.64
N GLU A 93 -20.48 2.10 -7.35
CA GLU A 93 -21.62 2.53 -8.17
C GLU A 93 -21.26 3.59 -9.22
N LEU A 94 -19.99 3.90 -9.39
CA LEU A 94 -19.57 4.82 -10.44
C LEU A 94 -19.72 4.16 -11.82
N ASP A 95 -20.09 4.95 -12.83
CA ASP A 95 -20.25 4.49 -14.23
C ASP A 95 -18.91 4.08 -14.88
N LYS A 96 -17.81 4.15 -14.14
CA LYS A 96 -16.47 3.71 -14.56
C LYS A 96 -15.86 2.74 -13.55
N LYS A 97 -14.96 1.87 -14.02
CA LYS A 97 -14.16 1.02 -13.15
C LYS A 97 -13.23 1.88 -12.29
N PHE A 98 -13.26 1.67 -10.99
CA PHE A 98 -12.37 2.29 -10.03
C PHE A 98 -11.66 1.23 -9.19
N TYR A 99 -10.34 1.31 -9.12
CA TYR A 99 -9.50 0.27 -8.54
C TYR A 99 -9.02 0.67 -7.15
N VAL A 100 -9.45 -0.03 -6.11
CA VAL A 100 -9.01 0.21 -4.73
C VAL A 100 -8.02 -0.87 -4.30
N LEU A 101 -6.85 -0.41 -3.84
CA LEU A 101 -5.73 -1.24 -3.41
C LEU A 101 -5.43 -1.03 -1.93
N SER A 102 -5.22 -2.12 -1.19
CA SER A 102 -4.68 -2.01 0.16
C SER A 102 -3.18 -1.69 0.13
N GLY A 103 -2.76 -0.68 0.86
CA GLY A 103 -1.36 -0.39 1.15
C GLY A 103 -0.91 -0.93 2.51
N ASN A 104 -1.82 -1.59 3.23
CA ASN A 104 -1.53 -2.28 4.49
C ASN A 104 -1.58 -3.79 4.27
N ASP A 105 -0.45 -4.49 4.52
CA ASP A 105 -0.32 -5.92 4.26
C ASP A 105 -1.39 -6.77 4.96
N SER A 106 -1.85 -6.39 6.17
CA SER A 106 -2.89 -7.14 6.91
C SER A 106 -4.31 -6.96 6.37
N LEU A 107 -4.52 -6.02 5.46
CA LEU A 107 -5.84 -5.68 4.91
C LEU A 107 -6.01 -6.12 3.45
N ILE A 108 -5.09 -6.92 2.90
CA ILE A 108 -5.15 -7.33 1.48
C ILE A 108 -6.34 -8.25 1.26
N LEU A 109 -6.44 -9.35 1.99
CA LEU A 109 -7.55 -10.29 1.85
C LEU A 109 -8.90 -9.69 2.26
N PRO A 110 -9.03 -8.95 3.38
CA PRO A 110 -10.26 -8.20 3.66
C PRO A 110 -10.68 -7.27 2.53
N ALA A 111 -9.75 -6.53 1.93
CA ALA A 111 -10.04 -5.65 0.80
C ALA A 111 -10.53 -6.42 -0.43
N LEU A 112 -9.90 -7.56 -0.77
CA LEU A 112 -10.32 -8.43 -1.86
C LEU A 112 -11.75 -8.95 -1.64
N LYS A 113 -12.09 -9.41 -0.42
CA LYS A 113 -13.42 -9.88 -0.05
C LYS A 113 -14.49 -8.80 -0.20
N GLU A 114 -14.16 -7.54 0.04
CA GLU A 114 -15.08 -6.41 -0.11
C GLU A 114 -15.21 -5.94 -1.57
N GLY A 115 -14.31 -6.34 -2.46
CA GLY A 115 -14.30 -5.94 -3.88
C GLY A 115 -13.15 -5.04 -4.29
N GLY A 116 -12.17 -4.85 -3.42
CA GLY A 116 -10.87 -4.29 -3.79
C GLY A 116 -10.13 -5.18 -4.78
N VAL A 117 -9.11 -4.66 -5.43
CA VAL A 117 -8.45 -5.35 -6.55
C VAL A 117 -7.08 -5.94 -6.20
N GLY A 118 -6.59 -5.71 -4.99
CA GLY A 118 -5.28 -6.24 -4.55
C GLY A 118 -4.61 -5.36 -3.50
N GLY A 119 -3.29 -5.49 -3.42
CA GLY A 119 -2.48 -4.72 -2.48
C GLY A 119 -1.12 -4.32 -3.05
N ILE A 120 -0.55 -3.26 -2.50
CA ILE A 120 0.84 -2.84 -2.73
C ILE A 120 1.54 -2.96 -1.36
N ALA A 121 2.17 -4.10 -1.16
CA ALA A 121 2.57 -4.61 0.14
C ALA A 121 4.06 -4.43 0.42
N GLY A 122 4.41 -3.91 1.60
CA GLY A 122 5.80 -3.82 2.05
C GLY A 122 6.43 -5.19 2.32
N CYS A 123 5.65 -6.13 2.87
CA CYS A 123 6.09 -7.50 3.14
C CYS A 123 6.42 -8.29 1.87
N SER A 124 5.94 -7.90 0.70
CA SER A 124 6.24 -8.57 -0.57
C SER A 124 7.73 -8.53 -0.96
N ASN A 125 8.50 -7.61 -0.39
CA ASN A 125 9.95 -7.58 -0.57
C ASN A 125 10.65 -8.77 0.14
N VAL A 126 10.01 -9.36 1.13
CA VAL A 126 10.55 -10.49 1.91
C VAL A 126 9.85 -11.80 1.54
N TYR A 127 8.53 -11.75 1.39
CA TYR A 127 7.67 -12.91 1.14
C TYR A 127 6.82 -12.73 -0.14
N PRO A 128 7.42 -12.56 -1.33
CA PRO A 128 6.68 -12.28 -2.56
C PRO A 128 5.67 -13.38 -2.90
N HIS A 129 6.05 -14.65 -2.71
CA HIS A 129 5.17 -15.79 -2.99
C HIS A 129 3.94 -15.82 -2.08
N VAL A 130 4.12 -15.56 -0.79
CA VAL A 130 3.00 -15.53 0.18
C VAL A 130 2.02 -14.42 -0.20
N LEU A 131 2.51 -13.20 -0.45
CA LEU A 131 1.65 -12.08 -0.80
C LEU A 131 0.91 -12.31 -2.13
N SER A 132 1.57 -12.92 -3.11
CA SER A 132 0.94 -13.31 -4.38
C SER A 132 -0.09 -14.42 -4.19
N SER A 133 0.18 -15.40 -3.31
CA SER A 133 -0.75 -16.50 -3.04
C SER A 133 -2.06 -16.02 -2.40
N ILE A 134 -2.04 -15.00 -1.56
CA ILE A 134 -3.28 -14.40 -1.01
C ILE A 134 -4.24 -14.03 -2.15
N TYR A 135 -3.74 -13.34 -3.16
CA TYR A 135 -4.55 -12.93 -4.31
C TYR A 135 -4.99 -14.11 -5.17
N ASN A 136 -4.05 -15.02 -5.51
CA ASN A 136 -4.32 -16.14 -6.40
C ASN A 136 -5.34 -17.11 -5.77
N LEU A 137 -5.16 -17.50 -4.52
CA LEU A 137 -6.06 -18.37 -3.78
C LEU A 137 -7.46 -17.75 -3.64
N PHE A 138 -7.51 -16.44 -3.36
CA PHE A 138 -8.80 -15.73 -3.35
C PHE A 138 -9.49 -15.80 -4.72
N LYS A 139 -8.77 -15.59 -5.81
CA LYS A 139 -9.32 -15.67 -7.19
C LYS A 139 -9.76 -17.09 -7.57
N GLU A 140 -9.12 -18.11 -7.01
CA GLU A 140 -9.47 -19.52 -7.18
C GLU A 140 -10.64 -19.95 -6.28
N GLY A 141 -11.12 -19.08 -5.38
CA GLY A 141 -12.18 -19.41 -4.42
C GLY A 141 -11.72 -20.22 -3.21
N LYS A 142 -10.41 -20.41 -3.03
CA LYS A 142 -9.78 -21.15 -1.91
C LYS A 142 -9.62 -20.23 -0.69
N LEU A 143 -10.75 -19.88 -0.08
CA LEU A 143 -10.78 -18.82 0.95
C LEU A 143 -10.00 -19.20 2.21
N GLU A 144 -10.12 -20.45 2.69
CA GLU A 144 -9.40 -20.91 3.89
C GLU A 144 -7.87 -20.86 3.69
N GLU A 145 -7.39 -21.28 2.51
CA GLU A 145 -5.97 -21.21 2.16
C GLU A 145 -5.50 -19.76 2.03
N ALA A 146 -6.33 -18.86 1.46
CA ALA A 146 -6.04 -17.45 1.37
C ALA A 146 -5.96 -16.78 2.76
N GLU A 147 -6.83 -17.19 3.71
CA GLU A 147 -6.78 -16.74 5.10
C GLU A 147 -5.50 -17.22 5.78
N ALA A 148 -5.15 -18.48 5.64
CA ALA A 148 -3.90 -19.02 6.18
C ALA A 148 -2.66 -18.28 5.63
N ALA A 149 -2.64 -17.98 4.32
CA ALA A 149 -1.57 -17.18 3.71
C ALA A 149 -1.54 -15.74 4.26
N GLN A 150 -2.71 -15.09 4.44
CA GLN A 150 -2.80 -13.76 5.03
C GLN A 150 -2.31 -13.74 6.48
N ASP A 151 -2.67 -14.74 7.28
CA ASP A 151 -2.28 -14.83 8.69
C ASP A 151 -0.78 -15.12 8.86
N SER A 152 -0.17 -15.84 7.94
CA SER A 152 1.25 -16.20 8.01
C SER A 152 2.19 -15.00 8.04
N ILE A 153 1.80 -13.84 7.50
CA ILE A 153 2.63 -12.62 7.53
C ILE A 153 2.51 -11.84 8.85
N ALA A 154 1.58 -12.20 9.74
CA ALA A 154 1.32 -11.44 10.97
C ALA A 154 2.54 -11.39 11.89
N SER A 155 3.26 -12.51 12.00
CA SER A 155 4.47 -12.62 12.81
C SER A 155 5.57 -11.66 12.33
N PHE A 156 5.85 -11.62 11.03
CA PHE A 156 6.83 -10.68 10.47
C PHE A 156 6.39 -9.22 10.65
N ARG A 157 5.11 -8.92 10.46
CA ARG A 157 4.58 -7.58 10.69
C ARG A 157 4.75 -7.12 12.14
N ALA A 158 4.66 -8.05 13.11
CA ALA A 158 4.88 -7.73 14.52
C ALA A 158 6.29 -7.22 14.81
N VAL A 159 7.27 -7.50 13.94
CA VAL A 159 8.64 -6.98 14.05
C VAL A 159 8.73 -5.48 13.78
N PHE A 160 7.77 -4.89 13.05
CA PHE A 160 7.78 -3.45 12.74
C PHE A 160 7.70 -2.53 13.97
N LYS A 161 7.24 -3.06 15.13
CA LYS A 161 7.26 -2.32 16.40
C LYS A 161 8.67 -2.00 16.92
N TYR A 162 9.68 -2.71 16.43
CA TYR A 162 11.07 -2.58 16.92
C TYR A 162 11.93 -1.64 16.08
N GLY A 163 11.43 -1.11 14.99
CA GLY A 163 12.17 -0.19 14.14
C GLY A 163 11.35 0.35 12.97
N ASN A 164 11.94 1.24 12.20
CA ASN A 164 11.27 1.73 10.99
C ASN A 164 11.00 0.55 10.03
N PRO A 165 9.78 0.38 9.51
CA PRO A 165 9.45 -0.72 8.60
C PRO A 165 10.41 -0.88 7.43
N ASN A 166 10.90 0.23 6.84
CA ASN A 166 11.86 0.17 5.75
C ASN A 166 13.18 -0.46 6.18
N THR A 167 13.65 -0.15 7.42
CA THR A 167 14.89 -0.70 7.96
C THR A 167 14.72 -2.18 8.27
N VAL A 168 13.58 -2.57 8.86
CA VAL A 168 13.25 -3.97 9.15
C VAL A 168 13.20 -4.79 7.86
N VAL A 169 12.48 -4.31 6.84
CA VAL A 169 12.38 -4.97 5.53
C VAL A 169 13.74 -5.12 4.87
N LYS A 170 14.55 -4.06 4.80
CA LYS A 170 15.90 -4.14 4.22
C LYS A 170 16.79 -5.14 4.94
N LYS A 171 16.72 -5.18 6.27
CA LYS A 171 17.48 -6.16 7.05
C LYS A 171 17.04 -7.59 6.77
N ALA A 172 15.72 -7.82 6.69
CA ALA A 172 15.18 -9.14 6.37
C ALA A 172 15.61 -9.58 4.95
N VAL A 173 15.51 -8.70 3.95
CA VAL A 173 15.96 -8.99 2.57
C VAL A 173 17.47 -9.29 2.53
N ALA A 174 18.30 -8.56 3.30
CA ALA A 174 19.73 -8.84 3.40
C ALA A 174 20.00 -10.23 4.03
N MET A 175 19.19 -10.65 5.02
CA MET A 175 19.30 -11.99 5.63
C MET A 175 18.92 -13.10 4.64
N LEU A 176 18.06 -12.84 3.67
CA LEU A 176 17.77 -13.75 2.55
C LEU A 176 18.91 -13.82 1.53
N GLY A 177 20.02 -13.14 1.75
CA GLY A 177 21.20 -13.18 0.89
C GLY A 177 21.24 -12.12 -0.22
N TYR A 178 20.29 -11.19 -0.26
CA TYR A 178 20.29 -10.12 -1.27
C TYR A 178 21.07 -8.89 -0.77
N PRO A 179 22.04 -8.37 -1.53
CA PRO A 179 22.92 -7.25 -1.11
C PRO A 179 22.23 -5.88 -1.27
N VAL A 180 21.17 -5.63 -0.51
CA VAL A 180 20.37 -4.39 -0.62
C VAL A 180 20.95 -3.20 0.15
N GLY A 181 22.02 -3.40 0.91
CA GLY A 181 22.65 -2.37 1.75
C GLY A 181 21.77 -1.87 2.90
N ASP A 182 22.26 -0.88 3.62
CA ASP A 182 21.52 -0.25 4.73
C ASP A 182 20.53 0.81 4.25
N CYS A 183 19.56 1.16 5.09
CA CYS A 183 18.75 2.34 4.87
C CYS A 183 19.59 3.62 4.95
N ARG A 184 19.22 4.64 4.21
CA ARG A 184 19.80 5.96 4.35
C ARG A 184 19.49 6.54 5.72
N ARG A 185 20.47 7.26 6.31
CA ARG A 185 20.24 7.98 7.56
C ARG A 185 19.11 9.00 7.40
N PRO A 186 18.30 9.24 8.45
CA PRO A 186 18.37 8.70 9.82
C PRO A 186 17.68 7.34 10.03
N PHE A 187 17.17 6.68 8.98
CA PHE A 187 16.31 5.48 9.07
C PHE A 187 17.09 4.15 9.11
N ASN A 188 18.28 4.14 9.70
CA ASN A 188 19.16 2.97 9.76
C ASN A 188 19.29 2.35 11.14
N TYR A 189 18.45 2.77 12.10
CA TYR A 189 18.45 2.24 13.47
C TYR A 189 17.47 1.05 13.61
N LEU A 190 17.95 -0.02 14.19
CA LEU A 190 17.17 -1.12 14.76
C LEU A 190 17.59 -1.29 16.22
N CYS A 191 16.64 -1.54 17.14
CA CYS A 191 17.03 -1.83 18.50
C CYS A 191 17.75 -3.19 18.58
N ASP A 192 18.70 -3.32 19.51
CA ASP A 192 19.58 -4.50 19.62
C ASP A 192 18.83 -5.82 19.82
N ALA A 193 17.62 -5.79 20.39
CA ALA A 193 16.76 -6.95 20.57
C ALA A 193 16.28 -7.58 19.24
N VAL A 194 16.37 -6.85 18.12
CA VAL A 194 15.87 -7.31 16.79
C VAL A 194 16.97 -7.92 15.95
N SER A 195 18.24 -7.69 16.30
CA SER A 195 19.32 -7.90 15.35
C SER A 195 19.50 -9.35 14.88
N TYR A 196 19.02 -10.36 15.59
CA TYR A 196 19.21 -11.75 15.14
C TYR A 196 18.10 -12.75 15.52
N THR A 197 17.48 -12.65 16.70
CA THR A 197 16.62 -13.72 17.21
C THR A 197 15.22 -13.71 16.64
N HIS A 198 14.61 -12.53 16.44
CA HIS A 198 13.23 -12.41 15.98
C HIS A 198 13.10 -12.56 14.47
N LEU A 199 14.08 -12.06 13.70
CA LEU A 199 14.05 -12.21 12.23
C LEU A 199 14.34 -13.64 11.79
N ARG A 200 15.26 -14.37 12.48
CA ARG A 200 15.55 -15.79 12.22
C ARG A 200 14.42 -16.74 12.59
N ALA A 201 13.71 -16.47 13.68
CA ALA A 201 12.57 -17.32 14.08
C ALA A 201 11.46 -17.36 13.02
N HIS A 202 11.42 -16.36 12.12
CA HIS A 202 10.44 -16.27 11.05
C HIS A 202 10.94 -16.83 9.69
N GLU A 203 12.26 -17.05 9.53
CA GLU A 203 12.80 -17.74 8.35
C GLU A 203 12.35 -19.22 8.32
N THR A 204 12.26 -19.87 9.49
CA THR A 204 11.88 -21.29 9.58
C THR A 204 10.41 -21.56 9.34
N SER A 205 9.52 -20.57 9.49
CA SER A 205 8.08 -20.71 9.22
C SER A 205 7.68 -20.34 7.80
N ALA A 206 8.58 -19.75 7.00
CA ALA A 206 8.32 -19.37 5.61
C ALA A 206 8.74 -20.45 4.58
N HIS A 207 9.30 -21.58 5.06
CA HIS A 207 9.69 -22.72 4.24
C HIS A 207 8.77 -23.94 4.41
N LEU A 208 7.62 -23.76 5.08
CA LEU A 208 6.53 -24.73 5.16
C LEU A 208 5.33 -24.20 4.41
#